data_5b24d97a157f1f4ce6fb4cb2ec31dee7
#
_entry.id   5b24d97a157f1f4ce6fb4cb2ec31dee7
#
_cell.length_a   1.000
_cell.length_b   1.000
_cell.length_c   1.000
_cell.angle_alpha   90.00
_cell.angle_beta   90.00
_cell.angle_gamma   90.00
#
_symmetry.space_group_name_H-M   'P 1'
#
loop_
_entity.id
_entity.type
_entity.pdbx_description
1 polymer ?
#
loop_
_entity_poly.entity_id
_entity_poly.type
_entity_poly.pdbx_seq_one_letter_code
_entity_poly.pdbx_strand_id
1 'polypeptide(L)'
;MHSIRVKIMTVTIAAIMTSILALGGIGILTIGMESDRSSAEKLMLISENMQQKLNAYLDSIQQSVSMAMHMADDALDDPDIVYLGTSGTRQQVKQLDSALGRHCAEVEHAFGSIANNTSGVVTYYYCINTGYGSSEHGFFWSKLDNDTFVKKAPLISSELDPKDTEHTTWYYSPLKAGRALWIGPYKAHFLGERWTVSYVAPIYHQGFLLGVMGMDILFDTMIDQINDADVYDTGFAFLMDRDGNVIYHPDMEAGEEPIQLSPDLDAKTLKRRSTGDELVCYNRDGKLWQLAFCTLSDDHKVAVTVPVSEITASRRQLTLLILLVAVVILAAFTTITLLIMNALTKPLQRLTSASQRLAAGDYEVELDYEGKDEVGILTRAFRQMRDYLKLYINDLSAKAYTDAMTGVKNKGAFTACIDRLDRAMGEEGQVEAPAFAIVIFDCNQLKRVNDRYGHNAGDLYLQKACRLICQVYDHSPVFRIGGDEFAVVLQREDYENREALMAEFKRRSGDENVKAVQPWEQVNVSMGMAVFEPGKDEKAGEVVTRADQLMYKAKRQSRTV
;
A
#
# COMPACT_ATOMS: atom_id res chain seq x y z
N MET A 1 -12.58 -19.74 23.70
CA MET A 1 -11.56 -20.12 22.66
C MET A 1 -11.83 -19.33 21.41
N HIS A 2 -10.89 -18.50 20.93
CA HIS A 2 -11.05 -17.80 19.66
C HIS A 2 -11.06 -18.83 18.51
N SER A 3 -12.06 -18.75 17.64
CA SER A 3 -12.19 -19.58 16.44
C SER A 3 -10.88 -19.55 15.63
N ILE A 4 -10.48 -20.66 15.04
CA ILE A 4 -9.33 -20.78 14.10
C ILE A 4 -9.40 -19.67 13.04
N ARG A 5 -10.61 -19.34 12.59
CA ARG A 5 -10.89 -18.22 11.69
C ARG A 5 -10.31 -16.89 12.17
N VAL A 6 -10.56 -16.51 13.45
CA VAL A 6 -10.07 -15.24 14.02
C VAL A 6 -8.54 -15.26 14.12
N LYS A 7 -7.96 -16.38 14.56
CA LYS A 7 -6.49 -16.50 14.67
C LYS A 7 -5.77 -16.34 13.33
N ILE A 8 -6.21 -17.07 12.29
CA ILE A 8 -5.59 -16.97 10.96
C ILE A 8 -5.77 -15.56 10.40
N MET A 9 -6.98 -14.99 10.49
CA MET A 9 -7.27 -13.64 10.01
C MET A 9 -6.38 -12.59 10.69
N THR A 10 -6.24 -12.66 12.02
CA THR A 10 -5.39 -11.72 12.77
C THR A 10 -3.92 -11.83 12.37
N VAL A 11 -3.39 -13.06 12.25
CA VAL A 11 -1.99 -13.27 11.86
C VAL A 11 -1.73 -12.80 10.43
N THR A 12 -2.62 -13.13 9.49
CA THR A 12 -2.48 -12.73 8.09
C THR A 12 -2.56 -11.22 7.92
N ILE A 13 -3.56 -10.57 8.53
CA ILE A 13 -3.70 -9.11 8.47
C ILE A 13 -2.51 -8.42 9.14
N ALA A 14 -2.05 -8.91 10.30
CA ALA A 14 -0.89 -8.37 10.98
C ALA A 14 0.38 -8.49 10.12
N ALA A 15 0.61 -9.63 9.47
CA ALA A 15 1.74 -9.83 8.57
C ALA A 15 1.69 -8.88 7.35
N ILE A 16 0.52 -8.72 6.74
CA ILE A 16 0.31 -7.81 5.61
C ILE A 16 0.54 -6.36 6.05
N MET A 17 -0.04 -5.94 7.17
CA MET A 17 0.17 -4.60 7.72
C MET A 17 1.65 -4.32 8.01
N THR A 18 2.33 -5.26 8.64
CA THR A 18 3.76 -5.10 8.96
C THR A 18 4.59 -4.97 7.68
N SER A 19 4.30 -5.77 6.65
CA SER A 19 4.99 -5.70 5.35
C SER A 19 4.73 -4.37 4.63
N ILE A 20 3.48 -3.89 4.61
CA ILE A 20 3.11 -2.61 3.98
C ILE A 20 3.76 -1.43 4.73
N LEU A 21 3.75 -1.46 6.08
CA LEU A 21 4.39 -0.42 6.89
C LEU A 21 5.91 -0.40 6.71
N ALA A 22 6.55 -1.57 6.64
CA ALA A 22 7.99 -1.66 6.41
C ALA A 22 8.37 -1.15 5.01
N LEU A 23 7.73 -1.65 3.95
CA LEU A 23 8.01 -1.25 2.57
C LEU A 23 7.63 0.21 2.31
N GLY A 24 6.45 0.63 2.78
CA GLY A 24 5.99 2.02 2.66
C GLY A 24 6.88 2.99 3.42
N GLY A 25 7.27 2.64 4.65
CA GLY A 25 8.20 3.44 5.47
C GLY A 25 9.58 3.58 4.83
N ILE A 26 10.17 2.48 4.35
CA ILE A 26 11.43 2.51 3.61
C ILE A 26 11.29 3.38 2.34
N GLY A 27 10.21 3.19 1.57
CA GLY A 27 9.95 3.96 0.35
C GLY A 27 9.86 5.46 0.62
N ILE A 28 9.11 5.87 1.65
CA ILE A 28 8.97 7.29 2.04
C ILE A 28 10.31 7.88 2.50
N LEU A 29 11.08 7.14 3.29
CA LEU A 29 12.41 7.57 3.75
C LEU A 29 13.38 7.72 2.56
N THR A 30 13.44 6.73 1.67
CA THR A 30 14.32 6.76 0.50
C THR A 30 13.96 7.90 -0.44
N ILE A 31 12.68 8.09 -0.75
CA ILE A 31 12.22 9.21 -1.58
C ILE A 31 12.52 10.55 -0.90
N GLY A 32 12.38 10.63 0.43
CA GLY A 32 12.73 11.83 1.18
C GLY A 32 14.20 12.19 0.99
N MET A 33 15.10 11.27 1.25
CA MET A 33 16.55 11.48 1.13
C MET A 33 16.97 11.80 -0.31
N GLU A 34 16.44 11.09 -1.29
CA GLU A 34 16.76 11.30 -2.71
C GLU A 34 16.23 12.65 -3.22
N SER A 35 15.02 13.03 -2.82
CA SER A 35 14.41 14.33 -3.18
C SER A 35 15.19 15.50 -2.61
N ASP A 36 15.58 15.40 -1.34
CA ASP A 36 16.36 16.46 -0.67
C ASP A 36 17.74 16.61 -1.34
N ARG A 37 18.41 15.50 -1.67
CA ARG A 37 19.69 15.49 -2.37
C ARG A 37 19.59 16.05 -3.79
N SER A 38 18.63 15.55 -4.58
CA SER A 38 18.42 16.00 -5.96
C SER A 38 18.08 17.48 -6.05
N SER A 39 17.33 18.02 -5.08
CA SER A 39 16.99 19.44 -5.03
C SER A 39 18.19 20.30 -4.66
N ALA A 40 19.03 19.81 -3.75
CA ALA A 40 20.29 20.48 -3.41
C ALA A 40 21.23 20.55 -4.62
N GLU A 41 21.43 19.42 -5.31
CA GLU A 41 22.25 19.33 -6.53
C GLU A 41 21.71 20.26 -7.64
N LYS A 42 20.39 20.33 -7.80
CA LYS A 42 19.75 21.21 -8.81
C LYS A 42 19.99 22.70 -8.48
N LEU A 43 19.79 23.13 -7.24
CA LEU A 43 20.03 24.52 -6.84
C LEU A 43 21.50 24.90 -7.03
N MET A 44 22.40 24.01 -6.65
CA MET A 44 23.83 24.21 -6.84
C MET A 44 24.19 24.36 -8.30
N LEU A 45 23.69 23.46 -9.14
CA LEU A 45 23.93 23.51 -10.59
C LEU A 45 23.41 24.80 -11.23
N ILE A 46 22.24 25.30 -10.80
CA ILE A 46 21.72 26.58 -11.27
C ILE A 46 22.65 27.71 -10.85
N SER A 47 23.10 27.73 -9.58
CA SER A 47 24.04 28.74 -9.07
C SER A 47 25.38 28.71 -9.79
N GLU A 48 25.95 27.51 -10.06
CA GLU A 48 27.19 27.33 -10.82
C GLU A 48 27.04 27.77 -12.28
N ASN A 49 25.94 27.43 -12.94
CA ASN A 49 25.67 27.88 -14.32
C ASN A 49 25.58 29.40 -14.40
N MET A 50 24.94 30.05 -13.40
CA MET A 50 24.89 31.52 -13.33
C MET A 50 26.28 32.11 -13.09
N GLN A 51 27.04 31.53 -12.17
CA GLN A 51 28.42 31.92 -11.93
C GLN A 51 29.25 31.86 -13.22
N GLN A 52 29.16 30.77 -13.95
CA GLN A 52 29.90 30.58 -15.21
C GLN A 52 29.50 31.63 -16.25
N LYS A 53 28.20 31.93 -16.42
CA LYS A 53 27.73 32.97 -17.35
C LYS A 53 28.23 34.37 -16.95
N LEU A 54 28.06 34.73 -15.68
CA LEU A 54 28.47 36.02 -15.20
C LEU A 54 30.00 36.17 -15.23
N ASN A 55 30.75 35.15 -14.81
CA ASN A 55 32.21 35.17 -14.89
C ASN A 55 32.71 35.28 -16.33
N ALA A 56 32.12 34.49 -17.28
CA ALA A 56 32.52 34.62 -18.68
C ALA A 56 32.33 36.04 -19.22
N TYR A 57 31.27 36.71 -18.76
CA TYR A 57 31.02 38.11 -19.10
C TYR A 57 32.03 39.04 -18.46
N LEU A 58 32.26 38.95 -17.13
CA LEU A 58 33.25 39.74 -16.40
C LEU A 58 34.69 39.49 -16.90
N ASP A 59 35.05 38.22 -17.09
CA ASP A 59 36.39 37.81 -17.55
C ASP A 59 36.69 38.36 -18.96
N SER A 60 35.67 38.41 -19.85
CA SER A 60 35.81 39.02 -21.18
C SER A 60 36.20 40.49 -21.10
N ILE A 61 35.57 41.24 -20.20
CA ILE A 61 35.87 42.66 -19.96
C ILE A 61 37.25 42.81 -19.35
N GLN A 62 37.57 41.99 -18.35
CA GLN A 62 38.86 41.98 -17.70
C GLN A 62 40.01 41.74 -18.70
N GLN A 63 39.85 40.75 -19.59
CA GLN A 63 40.81 40.41 -20.64
C GLN A 63 40.94 41.57 -21.63
N SER A 64 39.82 42.22 -22.00
CA SER A 64 39.81 43.33 -22.93
C SER A 64 40.57 44.56 -22.39
N VAL A 65 40.34 44.90 -21.14
CA VAL A 65 41.09 45.99 -20.49
C VAL A 65 42.58 45.62 -20.30
N SER A 66 42.86 44.35 -19.92
CA SER A 66 44.24 43.89 -19.73
C SER A 66 45.00 43.90 -21.07
N MET A 67 44.35 43.54 -22.20
CA MET A 67 44.93 43.61 -23.54
C MET A 67 45.21 45.06 -23.93
N ALA A 68 44.27 45.99 -23.64
CA ALA A 68 44.46 47.41 -23.86
C ALA A 68 45.59 48.00 -23.04
N MET A 69 45.75 47.55 -21.76
CA MET A 69 46.87 47.91 -20.91
C MET A 69 48.22 47.53 -21.52
N HIS A 70 48.36 46.27 -22.02
CA HIS A 70 49.59 45.83 -22.66
C HIS A 70 49.89 46.65 -23.92
N MET A 71 48.88 46.92 -24.75
CA MET A 71 49.05 47.79 -25.91
C MET A 71 49.44 49.22 -25.53
N ALA A 72 48.90 49.73 -24.41
CA ALA A 72 49.28 51.04 -23.94
C ALA A 72 50.72 51.07 -23.40
N ASP A 73 51.19 49.99 -22.77
CA ASP A 73 52.58 49.89 -22.31
C ASP A 73 53.55 49.80 -23.50
N ASP A 74 53.21 48.93 -24.51
CA ASP A 74 54.01 48.81 -25.74
C ASP A 74 54.10 50.14 -26.52
N ALA A 75 53.02 50.93 -26.53
CA ALA A 75 52.99 52.24 -27.21
C ALA A 75 53.78 53.34 -26.45
N LEU A 76 54.40 53.03 -25.32
CA LEU A 76 55.21 53.94 -24.51
C LEU A 76 56.71 53.92 -24.89
N ASP A 77 57.11 53.13 -25.84
CA ASP A 77 58.49 53.08 -26.31
C ASP A 77 58.94 54.34 -27.10
N ASP A 78 58.10 55.38 -27.13
CA ASP A 78 58.42 56.69 -27.71
C ASP A 78 59.54 57.35 -26.93
N PRO A 79 60.69 57.67 -27.54
CA PRO A 79 61.85 58.26 -26.84
C PRO A 79 61.57 59.60 -26.18
N ASP A 80 60.54 60.32 -26.61
CA ASP A 80 60.15 61.61 -26.01
C ASP A 80 59.46 61.46 -24.63
N ILE A 81 58.97 60.25 -24.28
CA ILE A 81 58.27 59.91 -23.02
C ILE A 81 59.27 59.76 -21.84
N VAL A 82 60.53 59.62 -22.12
CA VAL A 82 61.64 59.54 -21.09
C VAL A 82 61.68 60.72 -20.14
N TYR A 83 61.06 61.84 -20.46
CA TYR A 83 61.01 63.06 -19.60
C TYR A 83 59.90 63.07 -18.54
N LEU A 84 59.14 61.94 -18.41
CA LEU A 84 58.16 61.86 -17.33
C LEU A 84 58.77 62.08 -15.97
N GLY A 85 58.17 62.98 -15.18
CA GLY A 85 58.58 63.27 -13.79
C GLY A 85 59.82 64.21 -13.65
N THR A 86 60.39 64.72 -14.73
CA THR A 86 61.48 65.66 -14.68
C THR A 86 60.98 67.09 -14.80
N SER A 87 61.60 68.06 -13.98
CA SER A 87 61.36 69.48 -14.15
C SER A 87 62.08 69.96 -15.39
N GLY A 88 61.44 69.81 -16.55
CA GLY A 88 62.02 70.08 -17.85
C GLY A 88 61.87 71.51 -18.30
N THR A 89 62.65 71.84 -19.35
CA THR A 89 62.47 73.09 -20.09
C THR A 89 61.13 73.16 -20.79
N ARG A 90 60.64 74.35 -21.10
CA ARG A 90 59.36 74.56 -21.81
C ARG A 90 59.27 73.78 -23.10
N GLN A 91 60.42 73.50 -23.76
CA GLN A 91 60.51 72.72 -24.97
C GLN A 91 60.32 71.22 -24.68
N GLN A 92 60.89 70.67 -23.61
CA GLN A 92 60.76 69.30 -23.16
C GLN A 92 59.30 68.99 -22.73
N VAL A 93 58.64 69.92 -22.06
CA VAL A 93 57.21 69.81 -21.69
C VAL A 93 56.34 69.72 -22.93
N LYS A 94 56.60 70.48 -24.02
CA LYS A 94 55.86 70.38 -25.28
C LYS A 94 56.14 69.11 -26.03
N GLN A 95 57.38 68.61 -25.98
CA GLN A 95 57.71 67.29 -26.59
C GLN A 95 56.99 66.16 -25.89
N LEU A 96 57.01 66.17 -24.54
CA LEU A 96 56.25 65.18 -23.76
C LEU A 96 54.77 65.30 -24.02
N ASP A 97 54.14 66.45 -24.08
CA ASP A 97 52.73 66.62 -24.40
C ASP A 97 52.39 66.10 -25.78
N SER A 98 53.22 66.35 -26.79
CA SER A 98 53.03 65.79 -28.15
C SER A 98 53.21 64.28 -28.21
N ALA A 99 54.14 63.72 -27.43
CA ALA A 99 54.36 62.26 -27.35
C ALA A 99 53.17 61.58 -26.66
N LEU A 100 52.68 62.15 -25.55
CA LEU A 100 51.44 61.63 -24.90
C LEU A 100 50.24 61.71 -25.82
N GLY A 101 50.12 62.76 -26.65
CA GLY A 101 49.08 62.85 -27.66
C GLY A 101 49.14 61.72 -28.70
N ARG A 102 50.32 61.36 -29.18
CA ARG A 102 50.50 60.23 -30.12
C ARG A 102 50.15 58.91 -29.47
N HIS A 103 50.70 58.70 -28.26
CA HIS A 103 50.39 57.52 -27.44
C HIS A 103 48.87 57.35 -27.23
N CYS A 104 48.18 58.38 -26.77
CA CYS A 104 46.75 58.27 -26.58
C CYS A 104 45.97 58.00 -27.84
N ALA A 105 46.36 58.56 -29.00
CA ALA A 105 45.68 58.29 -30.27
C ALA A 105 45.88 56.82 -30.73
N GLU A 106 47.06 56.23 -30.51
CA GLU A 106 47.31 54.83 -30.77
C GLU A 106 46.51 53.90 -29.86
N VAL A 107 46.55 54.17 -28.55
CA VAL A 107 45.76 53.43 -27.59
C VAL A 107 44.26 53.57 -27.82
N GLU A 108 43.76 54.76 -28.21
CA GLU A 108 42.37 55.02 -28.55
C GLU A 108 41.90 54.10 -29.68
N HIS A 109 42.68 54.00 -30.75
CA HIS A 109 42.36 53.16 -31.90
C HIS A 109 42.35 51.69 -31.51
N ALA A 110 43.38 51.21 -30.81
CA ALA A 110 43.47 49.82 -30.41
C ALA A 110 42.37 49.42 -29.39
N PHE A 111 42.17 50.26 -28.37
CA PHE A 111 41.17 50.01 -27.36
C PHE A 111 39.74 50.07 -27.91
N GLY A 112 39.46 50.96 -28.88
CA GLY A 112 38.21 51.01 -29.59
C GLY A 112 37.89 49.74 -30.36
N SER A 113 38.92 49.16 -31.04
CA SER A 113 38.76 47.88 -31.71
C SER A 113 38.42 46.74 -30.75
N ILE A 114 39.06 46.70 -29.58
CA ILE A 114 38.80 45.70 -28.54
C ILE A 114 37.40 45.94 -27.98
N ALA A 115 37.02 47.17 -27.61
CA ALA A 115 35.73 47.50 -27.00
C ALA A 115 34.56 47.17 -27.93
N ASN A 116 34.69 47.37 -29.23
CA ASN A 116 33.66 46.99 -30.21
C ASN A 116 33.40 45.46 -30.31
N ASN A 117 34.39 44.67 -29.92
CA ASN A 117 34.29 43.21 -29.89
C ASN A 117 33.98 42.62 -28.49
N THR A 118 33.88 43.47 -27.48
CA THR A 118 33.58 43.07 -26.10
C THR A 118 32.10 43.26 -25.83
N SER A 119 31.40 42.16 -25.53
CA SER A 119 29.96 42.20 -25.27
C SER A 119 29.64 42.96 -23.99
N GLY A 120 28.56 43.74 -24.00
CA GLY A 120 27.98 44.41 -22.83
C GLY A 120 28.70 45.68 -22.39
N VAL A 121 29.86 45.98 -22.91
CA VAL A 121 30.57 47.25 -22.63
C VAL A 121 29.77 48.41 -23.15
N VAL A 122 29.52 49.41 -22.32
CA VAL A 122 28.80 50.65 -22.66
C VAL A 122 29.70 51.84 -22.78
N THR A 123 30.87 51.83 -22.10
CA THR A 123 31.91 52.85 -22.27
C THR A 123 33.30 52.24 -22.21
N TYR A 124 34.22 52.91 -22.84
CA TYR A 124 35.63 52.68 -22.65
C TYR A 124 36.36 54.02 -22.65
N TYR A 125 37.38 54.14 -21.83
CA TYR A 125 38.06 55.44 -21.60
C TYR A 125 39.50 55.26 -21.16
N TYR A 126 40.25 56.35 -21.34
CA TYR A 126 41.55 56.55 -20.78
C TYR A 126 41.63 57.96 -20.21
N CYS A 127 41.58 58.08 -18.87
CA CYS A 127 41.72 59.31 -18.15
C CYS A 127 43.19 59.58 -17.86
N ILE A 128 43.80 60.50 -18.55
CA ILE A 128 45.21 60.87 -18.41
C ILE A 128 45.46 61.69 -17.13
N ASN A 129 46.62 61.49 -16.49
CA ASN A 129 47.05 62.28 -15.38
C ASN A 129 47.51 63.68 -15.91
N THR A 130 46.71 64.72 -15.68
CA THR A 130 46.95 66.10 -16.13
C THR A 130 48.17 66.72 -15.55
N GLY A 131 48.89 66.05 -14.61
CA GLY A 131 50.17 66.49 -14.10
C GLY A 131 51.30 66.42 -15.11
N TYR A 132 51.16 65.67 -16.22
CA TYR A 132 52.21 65.49 -17.20
C TYR A 132 51.87 65.96 -18.64
N GLY A 133 50.60 66.17 -18.93
CA GLY A 133 50.15 66.58 -20.26
C GLY A 133 48.79 67.24 -20.27
N SER A 134 48.30 67.61 -21.47
CA SER A 134 47.00 68.22 -21.62
C SER A 134 45.89 67.19 -21.35
N SER A 135 44.88 67.60 -20.66
CA SER A 135 43.68 66.79 -20.45
C SER A 135 42.97 66.38 -21.73
N GLU A 136 43.23 67.10 -22.83
CA GLU A 136 42.63 66.80 -24.16
C GLU A 136 43.16 65.52 -24.81
N HIS A 137 44.29 64.97 -24.35
CA HIS A 137 44.84 63.74 -24.90
C HIS A 137 44.11 62.48 -24.48
N GLY A 138 43.43 62.44 -23.31
CA GLY A 138 42.57 61.33 -22.91
C GLY A 138 41.37 61.15 -23.84
N PHE A 139 40.70 60.04 -23.72
CA PHE A 139 39.51 59.78 -24.50
C PHE A 139 38.41 59.12 -23.64
N PHE A 140 37.16 59.38 -24.03
CA PHE A 140 35.97 58.77 -23.47
C PHE A 140 34.99 58.49 -24.59
N TRP A 141 34.61 57.21 -24.73
CA TRP A 141 33.67 56.74 -25.72
C TRP A 141 32.49 56.06 -25.03
N SER A 142 31.27 56.34 -25.52
CA SER A 142 30.05 55.78 -24.96
C SER A 142 29.10 55.38 -26.08
N LYS A 143 28.42 54.23 -25.88
CA LYS A 143 27.30 53.80 -26.71
C LYS A 143 25.97 53.77 -25.94
N LEU A 144 25.92 54.42 -24.79
CA LEU A 144 24.75 54.44 -23.93
C LEU A 144 23.48 54.93 -24.63
N ASP A 145 23.61 55.96 -25.47
CA ASP A 145 22.53 56.58 -26.20
C ASP A 145 22.40 56.15 -27.66
N ASN A 146 23.30 55.27 -28.12
CA ASN A 146 23.45 54.83 -29.50
C ASN A 146 23.85 53.36 -29.56
N ASP A 147 23.61 52.70 -30.69
CA ASP A 147 24.05 51.30 -30.91
C ASP A 147 25.56 51.19 -31.16
N THR A 148 26.23 52.32 -31.45
CA THR A 148 27.67 52.41 -31.71
C THR A 148 28.35 53.38 -30.76
N PHE A 149 29.63 53.16 -30.49
CA PHE A 149 30.40 54.08 -29.64
C PHE A 149 30.55 55.43 -30.31
N VAL A 150 30.22 56.49 -29.53
CA VAL A 150 30.39 57.91 -29.88
C VAL A 150 31.36 58.55 -28.93
N LYS A 151 32.33 59.33 -29.50
CA LYS A 151 33.33 60.05 -28.69
C LYS A 151 32.64 61.16 -27.92
N LYS A 152 32.90 61.21 -26.61
CA LYS A 152 32.44 62.24 -25.69
C LYS A 152 33.67 63.05 -25.22
N ALA A 153 33.40 64.12 -24.42
CA ALA A 153 34.50 64.87 -23.81
C ALA A 153 35.35 63.95 -22.91
N PRO A 154 36.68 64.00 -22.94
CA PRO A 154 37.54 63.19 -22.11
C PRO A 154 37.32 63.48 -20.62
N LEU A 155 37.50 62.44 -19.76
CA LEU A 155 37.46 62.58 -18.31
C LEU A 155 38.76 63.30 -17.86
N ILE A 156 38.62 64.32 -16.99
CA ILE A 156 39.73 65.19 -16.55
C ILE A 156 40.12 64.86 -15.12
N SER A 157 41.32 64.30 -14.91
CA SER A 157 41.76 63.82 -13.60
C SER A 157 41.88 64.96 -12.54
N SER A 158 42.18 66.19 -12.97
CA SER A 158 42.26 67.36 -12.05
C SER A 158 40.87 67.85 -11.58
N GLU A 159 39.81 67.47 -12.21
CA GLU A 159 38.44 67.81 -11.80
C GLU A 159 37.82 66.81 -10.85
N LEU A 160 38.46 65.63 -10.62
CA LEU A 160 38.02 64.61 -9.72
C LEU A 160 38.36 64.91 -8.28
N ASP A 161 37.38 65.04 -7.40
CA ASP A 161 37.61 65.26 -5.98
C ASP A 161 37.97 63.95 -5.25
N PRO A 162 39.14 63.80 -4.65
CA PRO A 162 39.50 62.58 -3.91
C PRO A 162 38.60 62.26 -2.71
N LYS A 163 37.81 63.26 -2.26
CA LYS A 163 36.88 63.08 -1.11
C LYS A 163 35.53 62.59 -1.57
N ASP A 164 35.22 62.76 -2.82
CA ASP A 164 33.97 62.20 -3.42
C ASP A 164 34.13 60.71 -3.70
N THR A 165 33.96 59.91 -2.67
CA THR A 165 34.08 58.45 -2.79
C THR A 165 32.92 57.82 -3.53
N GLU A 166 31.81 58.53 -3.77
CA GLU A 166 30.68 58.01 -4.49
C GLU A 166 30.91 58.03 -6.01
N HIS A 167 31.42 59.14 -6.55
CA HIS A 167 31.53 59.33 -8.01
C HIS A 167 32.94 59.14 -8.57
N THR A 168 34.01 59.19 -7.71
CA THR A 168 35.39 59.10 -8.19
C THR A 168 36.12 57.84 -7.76
N THR A 169 35.38 56.87 -7.18
CA THR A 169 35.95 55.61 -6.70
C THR A 169 36.63 54.83 -7.82
N TRP A 170 36.11 54.91 -9.07
CA TRP A 170 36.67 54.25 -10.25
C TRP A 170 38.09 54.76 -10.59
N TYR A 171 38.45 55.99 -10.25
CA TYR A 171 39.76 56.57 -10.49
C TYR A 171 40.74 56.31 -9.34
N TYR A 172 40.29 56.58 -8.10
CA TYR A 172 41.21 56.54 -6.93
C TYR A 172 41.41 55.13 -6.35
N SER A 173 40.46 54.21 -6.48
CA SER A 173 40.61 52.86 -5.93
C SER A 173 41.73 52.05 -6.61
N PRO A 174 41.83 52.00 -7.96
CA PRO A 174 42.93 51.29 -8.59
C PRO A 174 44.29 51.91 -8.28
N LEU A 175 44.36 53.25 -8.10
CA LEU A 175 45.59 53.91 -7.69
C LEU A 175 46.01 53.51 -6.27
N LYS A 176 45.06 53.47 -5.33
CA LYS A 176 45.31 53.03 -3.97
C LYS A 176 45.71 51.57 -3.89
N ALA A 177 45.12 50.73 -4.73
CA ALA A 177 45.42 49.30 -4.80
C ALA A 177 46.70 48.97 -5.56
N GLY A 178 47.16 49.88 -6.43
CA GLY A 178 48.34 49.70 -7.30
C GLY A 178 48.13 48.61 -8.38
N ARG A 179 46.88 48.22 -8.67
CA ARG A 179 46.52 47.18 -9.62
C ARG A 179 45.13 47.40 -10.23
N ALA A 180 44.88 46.73 -11.32
CA ALA A 180 43.53 46.68 -11.87
C ALA A 180 42.55 45.96 -10.92
N LEU A 181 41.32 46.45 -10.88
CA LEU A 181 40.26 45.87 -10.07
C LEU A 181 38.85 46.23 -10.58
N TRP A 182 37.87 45.46 -10.15
CA TRP A 182 36.48 45.75 -10.32
C TRP A 182 35.99 46.78 -9.29
N ILE A 183 35.18 47.76 -9.73
CA ILE A 183 34.54 48.78 -8.94
C ILE A 183 33.05 48.74 -9.15
N GLY A 184 32.28 48.85 -8.12
CA GLY A 184 30.83 48.97 -8.21
C GLY A 184 30.08 47.86 -7.49
N PRO A 185 28.73 47.90 -7.62
CA PRO A 185 27.98 48.93 -8.38
C PRO A 185 28.03 50.32 -7.71
N TYR A 186 28.18 51.36 -8.53
CA TYR A 186 28.17 52.75 -8.12
C TYR A 186 27.44 53.61 -9.15
N LYS A 187 26.99 54.84 -8.75
CA LYS A 187 26.39 55.79 -9.68
C LYS A 187 27.47 56.52 -10.45
N ALA A 188 27.52 56.30 -11.76
CA ALA A 188 28.49 57.00 -12.60
C ALA A 188 27.91 58.35 -13.06
N HIS A 189 28.42 59.46 -12.50
CA HIS A 189 27.97 60.80 -12.85
C HIS A 189 28.12 61.10 -14.35
N PHE A 190 29.23 60.63 -14.95
CA PHE A 190 29.51 60.79 -16.38
C PHE A 190 28.63 59.91 -17.29
N LEU A 191 27.82 59.00 -16.73
CA LEU A 191 26.80 58.21 -17.41
C LEU A 191 25.39 58.57 -17.00
N GLY A 192 25.15 59.78 -16.48
CA GLY A 192 23.83 60.31 -16.10
C GLY A 192 23.26 59.56 -14.88
N GLU A 193 24.06 59.34 -13.87
CA GLU A 193 23.68 58.70 -12.59
C GLU A 193 23.19 57.25 -12.73
N ARG A 194 23.65 56.56 -13.78
CA ARG A 194 23.32 55.12 -13.96
C ARG A 194 24.18 54.25 -13.09
N TRP A 195 23.58 53.20 -12.54
CA TRP A 195 24.30 52.17 -11.82
C TRP A 195 25.24 51.41 -12.75
N THR A 196 26.50 51.39 -12.39
CA THR A 196 27.59 50.98 -13.27
C THR A 196 28.57 50.10 -12.50
N VAL A 197 29.09 49.10 -13.16
CA VAL A 197 30.22 48.29 -12.71
C VAL A 197 31.35 48.51 -13.69
N SER A 198 32.54 48.85 -13.17
CA SER A 198 33.71 49.20 -13.98
C SER A 198 34.89 48.27 -13.69
N TYR A 199 35.55 47.81 -14.73
CA TYR A 199 36.89 47.26 -14.55
C TYR A 199 37.91 48.30 -14.96
N VAL A 200 38.76 48.66 -14.03
CA VAL A 200 39.66 49.80 -14.15
C VAL A 200 41.08 49.43 -13.80
N ALA A 201 42.02 50.02 -14.54
CA ALA A 201 43.41 49.71 -14.42
C ALA A 201 44.27 51.00 -14.41
N PRO A 202 45.18 51.17 -13.45
CA PRO A 202 46.14 52.25 -13.48
C PRO A 202 47.28 51.93 -14.45
N ILE A 203 47.66 52.89 -15.28
CA ILE A 203 48.75 52.77 -16.23
C ILE A 203 49.97 53.51 -15.68
N TYR A 204 51.04 52.76 -15.50
CA TYR A 204 52.34 53.30 -15.02
C TYR A 204 53.38 53.11 -16.08
N HIS A 205 54.24 54.10 -16.27
CA HIS A 205 55.47 53.99 -17.02
C HIS A 205 56.65 54.43 -16.17
N GLN A 206 57.67 53.57 -16.06
CA GLN A 206 58.85 53.80 -15.21
C GLN A 206 58.54 54.27 -13.74
N GLY A 207 57.41 53.81 -13.20
CA GLY A 207 56.93 54.13 -11.86
C GLY A 207 56.10 55.43 -11.75
N PHE A 208 55.89 56.15 -12.87
CA PHE A 208 55.03 57.32 -12.94
C PHE A 208 53.63 56.97 -13.45
N LEU A 209 52.60 57.48 -12.75
CA LEU A 209 51.20 57.26 -13.14
C LEU A 209 50.88 58.12 -14.39
N LEU A 210 50.62 57.48 -15.51
CA LEU A 210 50.13 58.12 -16.72
C LEU A 210 48.64 58.41 -16.69
N GLY A 211 47.85 57.53 -16.10
CA GLY A 211 46.42 57.68 -16.03
C GLY A 211 45.72 56.41 -15.59
N VAL A 212 44.41 56.38 -15.72
CA VAL A 212 43.54 55.23 -15.47
C VAL A 212 42.72 54.94 -16.72
N MET A 213 42.73 53.70 -17.16
CA MET A 213 41.87 53.23 -18.24
C MET A 213 40.84 52.23 -17.72
N GLY A 214 39.71 52.15 -18.38
CA GLY A 214 38.67 51.23 -17.98
C GLY A 214 37.58 51.02 -19.00
N MET A 215 36.76 50.00 -18.74
CA MET A 215 35.50 49.70 -19.39
C MET A 215 34.40 49.62 -18.37
N ASP A 216 33.25 50.16 -18.72
CA ASP A 216 32.05 50.14 -17.91
C ASP A 216 30.96 49.29 -18.52
N ILE A 217 30.20 48.63 -17.66
CA ILE A 217 28.96 47.90 -17.96
C ILE A 217 27.86 48.48 -17.11
N LEU A 218 26.64 48.47 -17.62
CA LEU A 218 25.48 48.78 -16.82
C LEU A 218 25.17 47.63 -15.85
N PHE A 219 24.88 48.00 -14.61
CA PHE A 219 24.46 47.01 -13.61
C PHE A 219 23.17 46.31 -14.00
N ASP A 220 22.25 47.03 -14.69
CA ASP A 220 21.01 46.45 -15.25
C ASP A 220 21.29 45.27 -16.18
N THR A 221 22.38 45.29 -16.96
CA THR A 221 22.77 44.17 -17.84
C THR A 221 23.15 42.92 -17.04
N MET A 222 23.76 43.08 -15.86
CA MET A 222 24.03 41.96 -14.96
C MET A 222 22.74 41.45 -14.32
N ILE A 223 21.82 42.37 -13.96
CA ILE A 223 20.50 42.07 -13.42
C ILE A 223 19.68 41.23 -14.41
N ASP A 224 19.65 41.63 -15.67
CA ASP A 224 18.93 40.90 -16.71
C ASP A 224 19.40 39.45 -16.83
N GLN A 225 20.74 39.24 -16.77
CA GLN A 225 21.32 37.86 -16.79
C GLN A 225 20.90 37.03 -15.58
N ILE A 226 20.62 37.67 -14.45
CA ILE A 226 20.20 37.02 -13.20
C ILE A 226 18.70 36.70 -13.24
N ASN A 227 17.90 37.60 -13.77
CA ASN A 227 16.45 37.46 -13.87
C ASN A 227 16.02 36.40 -14.90
N ASP A 228 16.84 36.16 -15.91
CA ASP A 228 16.62 35.09 -16.90
C ASP A 228 16.76 33.67 -16.34
N ALA A 229 17.14 33.53 -15.06
CA ALA A 229 17.27 32.23 -14.44
C ALA A 229 15.94 31.62 -14.07
N ASP A 230 15.65 30.45 -14.60
CA ASP A 230 14.49 29.64 -14.24
C ASP A 230 14.79 28.86 -12.94
N VAL A 231 14.30 29.40 -11.82
CA VAL A 231 14.54 28.84 -10.48
C VAL A 231 13.20 28.38 -9.90
N TYR A 232 12.77 27.16 -10.27
CA TYR A 232 11.47 26.63 -9.82
C TYR A 232 10.32 27.63 -10.14
N ASP A 233 9.16 27.48 -9.49
CA ASP A 233 8.00 28.32 -9.76
C ASP A 233 8.07 29.70 -9.05
N THR A 234 8.61 29.73 -7.82
CA THR A 234 8.65 30.94 -6.98
C THR A 234 10.05 31.28 -6.47
N GLY A 235 11.04 30.49 -6.88
CA GLY A 235 12.43 30.75 -6.56
C GLY A 235 12.97 31.93 -7.39
N PHE A 236 14.05 32.52 -6.94
CA PHE A 236 14.70 33.63 -7.65
C PHE A 236 16.20 33.64 -7.36
N ALA A 237 16.93 34.42 -8.14
CA ALA A 237 18.33 34.68 -7.93
C ALA A 237 18.54 36.14 -7.53
N PHE A 238 19.67 36.41 -6.84
CA PHE A 238 20.03 37.74 -6.36
C PHE A 238 21.55 37.88 -6.21
N LEU A 239 22.05 39.12 -6.07
CA LEU A 239 23.46 39.39 -5.86
C LEU A 239 23.72 39.87 -4.44
N MET A 240 24.86 39.45 -3.91
CA MET A 240 25.39 39.91 -2.63
C MET A 240 26.82 40.49 -2.81
N ASP A 241 27.18 41.42 -1.94
CA ASP A 241 28.55 41.88 -1.83
C ASP A 241 29.45 40.84 -1.13
N ARG A 242 30.74 41.21 -0.95
CA ARG A 242 31.72 40.37 -0.23
C ARG A 242 31.30 40.02 1.19
N ASP A 243 30.56 40.91 1.82
CA ASP A 243 30.17 40.82 3.23
C ASP A 243 28.81 40.10 3.39
N GLY A 244 28.11 39.81 2.29
CA GLY A 244 26.83 39.09 2.27
C GLY A 244 25.63 40.00 2.35
N ASN A 245 25.79 41.30 2.15
CA ASN A 245 24.69 42.22 2.01
C ASN A 245 24.14 42.11 0.59
N VAL A 246 22.82 42.15 0.45
CA VAL A 246 22.15 42.07 -0.86
C VAL A 246 22.28 43.42 -1.57
N ILE A 247 22.89 43.38 -2.74
CA ILE A 247 23.04 44.54 -3.63
C ILE A 247 22.04 44.55 -4.78
N TYR A 248 21.43 43.40 -5.06
CA TYR A 248 20.34 43.27 -5.98
C TYR A 248 19.40 42.11 -5.55
N HIS A 249 18.12 42.38 -5.60
CA HIS A 249 17.04 41.39 -5.36
C HIS A 249 15.86 41.73 -6.29
N PRO A 250 15.14 40.74 -6.85
CA PRO A 250 14.01 41.01 -7.75
C PRO A 250 12.91 41.93 -7.19
N ASP A 251 12.73 41.93 -5.86
CA ASP A 251 11.73 42.77 -5.18
C ASP A 251 12.30 44.12 -4.73
N MET A 252 13.56 44.46 -5.08
CA MET A 252 14.21 45.72 -4.76
C MET A 252 14.40 46.58 -6.00
N GLU A 253 14.27 47.91 -5.87
CA GLU A 253 14.74 48.80 -6.93
C GLU A 253 16.25 48.82 -7.00
N ALA A 254 16.79 48.90 -8.22
CA ALA A 254 18.24 48.94 -8.40
C ALA A 254 18.82 50.16 -7.67
N GLY A 255 19.71 49.87 -6.71
CA GLY A 255 20.41 50.91 -5.97
C GLY A 255 19.81 51.33 -4.63
N GLU A 256 18.84 50.58 -4.13
CA GLU A 256 18.51 50.69 -2.69
C GLU A 256 19.72 50.28 -1.83
N GLU A 257 19.78 50.82 -0.62
CA GLU A 257 20.88 50.47 0.31
C GLU A 257 20.93 48.95 0.53
N PRO A 258 22.12 48.34 0.54
CA PRO A 258 22.27 46.91 0.75
C PRO A 258 21.57 46.46 2.02
N ILE A 259 20.66 45.46 1.87
CA ILE A 259 19.87 44.94 2.98
C ILE A 259 20.33 43.55 3.41
N GLN A 260 20.17 43.26 4.69
CA GLN A 260 20.30 41.91 5.19
C GLN A 260 18.96 41.17 5.06
N LEU A 261 18.88 40.19 4.19
CA LEU A 261 17.67 39.43 3.93
C LEU A 261 17.13 38.67 5.15
N SER A 262 18.02 38.22 6.02
CA SER A 262 17.71 37.51 7.25
C SER A 262 18.86 37.60 8.24
N PRO A 263 18.58 37.69 9.56
CA PRO A 263 19.61 37.56 10.58
C PRO A 263 20.45 36.28 10.50
N ASP A 264 19.87 35.22 9.86
CA ASP A 264 20.52 33.93 9.69
C ASP A 264 21.57 33.93 8.57
N LEU A 265 21.55 34.94 7.69
CA LEU A 265 22.48 35.14 6.57
C LEU A 265 23.56 36.17 6.92
N ASP A 266 24.36 35.91 7.97
CA ASP A 266 25.49 36.74 8.30
C ASP A 266 26.76 36.42 7.47
N ALA A 267 27.66 37.38 7.35
CA ALA A 267 28.93 37.22 6.63
C ALA A 267 29.76 36.02 7.11
N LYS A 268 29.64 35.65 8.39
CA LYS A 268 30.36 34.49 8.96
C LYS A 268 29.78 33.18 8.46
N THR A 269 28.48 33.08 8.39
CA THR A 269 27.76 31.91 7.84
C THR A 269 28.10 31.73 6.37
N LEU A 270 28.08 32.80 5.58
CA LEU A 270 28.41 32.78 4.16
C LEU A 270 29.90 32.47 3.91
N LYS A 271 30.84 33.01 4.72
CA LYS A 271 32.26 32.69 4.60
C LYS A 271 32.59 31.24 4.99
N ARG A 272 31.94 30.70 6.01
CA ARG A 272 32.18 29.32 6.49
C ARG A 272 31.69 28.25 5.50
N ARG A 273 30.69 28.56 4.68
CA ARG A 273 30.07 27.63 3.72
C ARG A 273 30.47 27.87 2.26
N SER A 274 31.47 28.71 2.01
CA SER A 274 31.95 29.01 0.65
C SER A 274 32.65 27.84 -0.06
N THR A 275 32.73 26.68 0.56
CA THR A 275 33.38 25.46 0.03
C THR A 275 32.38 24.46 -0.57
N GLY A 276 31.26 24.92 -1.06
CA GLY A 276 30.62 24.26 -2.22
C GLY A 276 29.60 23.20 -1.99
N ASP A 277 29.39 22.58 -0.83
CA ASP A 277 28.52 21.39 -0.77
C ASP A 277 27.29 21.49 0.15
N GLU A 278 27.08 22.59 0.84
CA GLU A 278 25.94 22.72 1.76
C GLU A 278 25.05 23.92 1.44
N LEU A 279 23.74 23.63 1.24
CA LEU A 279 22.71 24.66 1.14
C LEU A 279 22.56 25.41 2.46
N VAL A 280 22.40 26.73 2.38
CA VAL A 280 22.07 27.57 3.52
C VAL A 280 20.57 27.66 3.69
N CYS A 281 20.05 27.32 4.87
CA CYS A 281 18.65 27.55 5.20
C CYS A 281 18.50 28.87 5.96
N TYR A 282 17.49 29.66 5.59
CA TYR A 282 17.16 30.90 6.27
C TYR A 282 15.66 31.13 6.33
N ASN A 283 15.19 31.94 7.26
CA ASN A 283 13.77 32.26 7.39
C ASN A 283 13.49 33.65 6.80
N ARG A 284 12.51 33.73 5.89
CA ARG A 284 12.00 34.97 5.33
C ARG A 284 10.47 34.94 5.38
N ASP A 285 9.85 35.94 5.96
CA ASP A 285 8.39 36.12 6.09
C ASP A 285 7.70 34.87 6.70
N GLY A 286 8.35 34.21 7.66
CA GLY A 286 7.80 33.01 8.30
C GLY A 286 7.87 31.75 7.48
N LYS A 287 8.51 31.77 6.30
CA LYS A 287 8.77 30.60 5.45
C LYS A 287 10.25 30.25 5.49
N LEU A 288 10.53 28.95 5.50
CA LEU A 288 11.89 28.43 5.39
C LEU A 288 12.29 28.39 3.91
N TRP A 289 13.46 29.01 3.62
CA TRP A 289 14.07 29.05 2.30
C TRP A 289 15.39 28.30 2.29
N GLN A 290 15.76 27.75 1.16
CA GLN A 290 17.07 27.19 0.88
C GLN A 290 17.79 28.06 -0.15
N LEU A 291 19.08 28.25 0.06
CA LEU A 291 19.95 29.09 -0.73
C LEU A 291 21.20 28.32 -1.13
N ALA A 292 21.55 28.38 -2.41
CA ALA A 292 22.86 28.06 -2.94
C ALA A 292 23.52 29.34 -3.42
N PHE A 293 24.84 29.49 -3.30
CA PHE A 293 25.56 30.65 -3.80
C PHE A 293 26.94 30.27 -4.32
N CYS A 294 27.42 31.05 -5.29
CA CYS A 294 28.77 30.97 -5.81
C CYS A 294 29.43 32.37 -5.81
N THR A 295 30.75 32.40 -5.71
CA THR A 295 31.52 33.66 -5.72
C THR A 295 31.97 33.95 -7.15
N LEU A 296 31.73 35.18 -7.61
CA LEU A 296 32.14 35.69 -8.93
C LEU A 296 33.62 36.12 -8.92
N SER A 297 34.16 36.35 -10.15
CA SER A 297 35.55 36.85 -10.36
C SER A 297 35.81 38.23 -9.76
N ASP A 298 34.76 38.99 -9.47
CA ASP A 298 34.79 40.33 -8.87
C ASP A 298 34.58 40.33 -7.35
N ASP A 299 34.58 39.14 -6.71
CA ASP A 299 34.30 38.87 -5.30
C ASP A 299 32.83 39.05 -4.86
N HIS A 300 31.90 39.46 -5.75
CA HIS A 300 30.48 39.39 -5.47
C HIS A 300 29.99 37.94 -5.41
N LYS A 301 28.82 37.73 -4.85
CA LYS A 301 28.21 36.40 -4.79
C LYS A 301 26.88 36.39 -5.53
N VAL A 302 26.71 35.47 -6.45
CA VAL A 302 25.42 35.17 -7.01
C VAL A 302 24.77 34.07 -6.19
N ALA A 303 23.54 34.30 -5.77
CA ALA A 303 22.79 33.41 -4.93
C ALA A 303 21.47 33.02 -5.61
N VAL A 304 21.07 31.78 -5.44
CA VAL A 304 19.82 31.21 -5.92
C VAL A 304 19.05 30.69 -4.74
N THR A 305 17.79 31.05 -4.61
CA THR A 305 16.97 30.68 -3.46
C THR A 305 15.59 30.20 -3.86
N VAL A 306 15.03 29.28 -3.04
CA VAL A 306 13.72 28.70 -3.26
C VAL A 306 13.06 28.34 -1.92
N PRO A 307 11.72 28.46 -1.79
CA PRO A 307 11.02 28.01 -0.59
C PRO A 307 11.12 26.49 -0.42
N VAL A 308 11.41 26.02 0.79
CA VAL A 308 11.46 24.57 1.11
C VAL A 308 10.12 23.88 0.82
N SER A 309 9.01 24.62 0.97
CA SER A 309 7.67 24.10 0.65
C SER A 309 7.52 23.67 -0.80
N GLU A 310 8.20 24.34 -1.72
CA GLU A 310 8.16 24.05 -3.15
C GLU A 310 9.03 22.82 -3.49
N ILE A 311 10.23 22.78 -2.93
CA ILE A 311 11.11 21.60 -3.03
C ILE A 311 10.39 20.34 -2.54
N THR A 312 9.68 20.45 -1.41
CA THR A 312 8.99 19.31 -0.79
C THR A 312 7.63 18.99 -1.41
N ALA A 313 7.10 19.83 -2.31
CA ALA A 313 5.80 19.61 -2.95
C ALA A 313 5.73 18.30 -3.73
N SER A 314 6.72 18.03 -4.58
CA SER A 314 6.84 16.77 -5.32
C SER A 314 6.93 15.56 -4.41
N ARG A 315 7.71 15.66 -3.33
CA ARG A 315 7.81 14.63 -2.29
C ARG A 315 6.46 14.36 -1.63
N ARG A 316 5.66 15.40 -1.33
CA ARG A 316 4.33 15.27 -0.73
C ARG A 316 3.36 14.54 -1.65
N GLN A 317 3.37 14.83 -2.95
CA GLN A 317 2.53 14.14 -3.94
C GLN A 317 2.89 12.65 -4.02
N LEU A 318 4.18 12.32 -4.12
CA LEU A 318 4.66 10.93 -4.14
C LEU A 318 4.31 10.19 -2.85
N THR A 319 4.47 10.83 -1.70
CA THR A 319 4.11 10.25 -0.41
C THR A 319 2.61 9.93 -0.33
N LEU A 320 1.75 10.84 -0.78
CA LEU A 320 0.30 10.63 -0.83
C LEU A 320 -0.06 9.49 -1.79
N LEU A 321 0.60 9.38 -2.93
CA LEU A 321 0.41 8.28 -3.88
C LEU A 321 0.78 6.94 -3.26
N ILE A 322 1.92 6.85 -2.57
CA ILE A 322 2.35 5.63 -1.86
C ILE A 322 1.32 5.23 -0.81
N LEU A 323 0.83 6.18 0.00
CA LEU A 323 -0.19 5.92 1.01
C LEU A 323 -1.51 5.44 0.38
N LEU A 324 -1.94 6.04 -0.73
CA LEU A 324 -3.14 5.62 -1.45
C LEU A 324 -2.98 4.18 -1.97
N VAL A 325 -1.87 3.87 -2.62
CA VAL A 325 -1.56 2.52 -3.11
C VAL A 325 -1.52 1.51 -1.95
N ALA A 326 -0.90 1.87 -0.82
CA ALA A 326 -0.86 1.03 0.37
C ALA A 326 -2.25 0.71 0.91
N VAL A 327 -3.16 1.69 0.95
CA VAL A 327 -4.56 1.50 1.37
C VAL A 327 -5.31 0.58 0.40
N VAL A 328 -5.15 0.78 -0.91
CA VAL A 328 -5.78 -0.08 -1.93
C VAL A 328 -5.30 -1.53 -1.82
N ILE A 329 -3.99 -1.74 -1.66
CA ILE A 329 -3.40 -3.06 -1.48
C ILE A 329 -3.95 -3.71 -0.19
N LEU A 330 -3.98 -2.99 0.91
CA LEU A 330 -4.51 -3.50 2.19
C LEU A 330 -5.98 -3.90 2.07
N ALA A 331 -6.81 -3.07 1.42
CA ALA A 331 -8.23 -3.37 1.18
C ALA A 331 -8.40 -4.61 0.30
N ALA A 332 -7.64 -4.72 -0.80
CA ALA A 332 -7.68 -5.87 -1.69
C ALA A 332 -7.29 -7.17 -0.97
N PHE A 333 -6.16 -7.18 -0.27
CA PHE A 333 -5.72 -8.36 0.49
C PHE A 333 -6.67 -8.74 1.62
N THR A 334 -7.23 -7.75 2.32
CA THR A 334 -8.23 -8.01 3.36
C THR A 334 -9.48 -8.67 2.76
N THR A 335 -9.96 -8.15 1.63
CA THR A 335 -11.11 -8.72 0.93
C THR A 335 -10.84 -10.15 0.45
N ILE A 336 -9.69 -10.38 -0.19
CA ILE A 336 -9.28 -11.73 -0.64
C ILE A 336 -9.18 -12.69 0.54
N THR A 337 -8.57 -12.26 1.65
CA THR A 337 -8.44 -13.06 2.87
C THR A 337 -9.82 -13.44 3.43
N LEU A 338 -10.78 -12.51 3.46
CA LEU A 338 -12.15 -12.77 3.90
C LEU A 338 -12.87 -13.75 2.98
N LEU A 339 -12.70 -13.63 1.66
CA LEU A 339 -13.31 -14.56 0.69
C LEU A 339 -12.75 -15.97 0.86
N ILE A 340 -11.44 -16.14 0.89
CA ILE A 340 -10.78 -17.43 1.07
C ILE A 340 -11.17 -18.03 2.43
N MET A 341 -11.17 -17.24 3.50
CA MET A 341 -11.54 -17.70 4.84
C MET A 341 -12.98 -18.21 4.89
N ASN A 342 -13.92 -17.49 4.24
CA ASN A 342 -15.30 -17.95 4.18
C ASN A 342 -15.44 -19.24 3.35
N ALA A 343 -14.69 -19.36 2.25
CA ALA A 343 -14.71 -20.54 1.40
C ALA A 343 -14.18 -21.80 2.12
N LEU A 344 -13.17 -21.67 2.96
CA LEU A 344 -12.58 -22.79 3.68
C LEU A 344 -13.27 -23.09 5.03
N THR A 345 -13.63 -22.05 5.79
CA THR A 345 -14.12 -22.25 7.17
C THR A 345 -15.56 -22.73 7.22
N LYS A 346 -16.44 -22.26 6.31
CA LYS A 346 -17.85 -22.68 6.30
C LYS A 346 -18.01 -24.19 6.10
N PRO A 347 -17.39 -24.84 5.08
CA PRO A 347 -17.48 -26.27 4.92
C PRO A 347 -16.92 -27.05 6.13
N LEU A 348 -15.79 -26.63 6.69
CA LEU A 348 -15.23 -27.28 7.87
C LEU A 348 -16.13 -27.20 9.11
N GLN A 349 -16.79 -26.06 9.34
CA GLN A 349 -17.78 -25.95 10.41
C GLN A 349 -18.97 -26.87 10.20
N ARG A 350 -19.48 -26.99 8.94
CA ARG A 350 -20.55 -27.93 8.61
C ARG A 350 -20.12 -29.38 8.87
N LEU A 351 -18.90 -29.73 8.47
CA LEU A 351 -18.35 -31.07 8.73
C LEU A 351 -18.23 -31.36 10.24
N THR A 352 -17.78 -30.37 11.02
CA THR A 352 -17.67 -30.51 12.47
C THR A 352 -19.05 -30.72 13.11
N SER A 353 -20.07 -29.95 12.72
CA SER A 353 -21.42 -30.12 13.23
C SER A 353 -22.04 -31.45 12.79
N ALA A 354 -21.80 -31.86 11.55
CA ALA A 354 -22.22 -33.15 11.03
C ALA A 354 -21.58 -34.32 11.80
N SER A 355 -20.29 -34.21 12.15
CA SER A 355 -19.59 -35.16 13.00
C SER A 355 -20.21 -35.29 14.40
N GLN A 356 -20.58 -34.16 15.01
CA GLN A 356 -21.22 -34.15 16.33
C GLN A 356 -22.62 -34.80 16.29
N ARG A 357 -23.40 -34.51 15.23
CA ARG A 357 -24.72 -35.13 15.03
C ARG A 357 -24.58 -36.62 14.79
N LEU A 358 -23.62 -37.06 13.96
CA LEU A 358 -23.33 -38.46 13.72
C LEU A 358 -22.96 -39.20 15.02
N ALA A 359 -22.14 -38.58 15.86
CA ALA A 359 -21.76 -39.10 17.17
C ALA A 359 -22.94 -39.19 18.15
N ALA A 360 -23.96 -38.34 17.99
CA ALA A 360 -25.20 -38.37 18.74
C ALA A 360 -26.24 -39.38 18.21
N GLY A 361 -25.90 -40.15 17.14
CA GLY A 361 -26.74 -41.17 16.58
C GLY A 361 -27.61 -40.72 15.39
N ASP A 362 -27.42 -39.49 14.87
CA ASP A 362 -28.12 -39.01 13.70
C ASP A 362 -27.35 -39.38 12.43
N TYR A 363 -27.72 -40.48 11.82
CA TYR A 363 -27.09 -40.99 10.59
C TYR A 363 -27.70 -40.43 9.30
N GLU A 364 -28.72 -39.54 9.40
CA GLU A 364 -29.36 -38.89 8.24
C GLU A 364 -28.77 -37.50 7.93
N VAL A 365 -27.61 -37.17 8.52
CA VAL A 365 -26.92 -35.91 8.32
C VAL A 365 -26.51 -35.75 6.85
N GLU A 366 -26.92 -34.63 6.22
CA GLU A 366 -26.50 -34.25 4.87
C GLU A 366 -25.10 -33.60 4.86
N LEU A 367 -24.32 -33.94 3.81
CA LEU A 367 -22.94 -33.48 3.59
C LEU A 367 -22.84 -32.95 2.16
N ASP A 368 -23.13 -31.65 1.96
CA ASP A 368 -23.38 -31.06 0.64
C ASP A 368 -22.13 -30.48 -0.04
N TYR A 369 -20.95 -30.56 0.58
CA TYR A 369 -19.75 -29.95 0.00
C TYR A 369 -19.13 -30.89 -1.06
N GLU A 370 -19.06 -30.41 -2.33
CA GLU A 370 -18.55 -31.17 -3.49
C GLU A 370 -17.24 -30.57 -4.07
N GLY A 371 -16.49 -29.80 -3.29
CA GLY A 371 -15.19 -29.24 -3.70
C GLY A 371 -14.22 -30.31 -4.19
N LYS A 372 -13.30 -29.90 -5.09
CA LYS A 372 -12.20 -30.76 -5.57
C LYS A 372 -10.93 -30.62 -4.72
N ASP A 373 -11.01 -29.83 -3.67
CA ASP A 373 -9.94 -29.55 -2.70
C ASP A 373 -9.88 -30.62 -1.60
N GLU A 374 -8.98 -30.43 -0.64
CA GLU A 374 -8.77 -31.31 0.50
C GLU A 374 -10.03 -31.43 1.37
N VAL A 375 -10.82 -30.35 1.47
CA VAL A 375 -12.09 -30.36 2.20
C VAL A 375 -13.12 -31.24 1.49
N GLY A 376 -13.13 -31.21 0.16
CA GLY A 376 -13.97 -32.10 -0.65
C GLY A 376 -13.56 -33.58 -0.52
N ILE A 377 -12.26 -33.86 -0.46
CA ILE A 377 -11.74 -35.22 -0.19
C ILE A 377 -12.21 -35.69 1.18
N LEU A 378 -12.04 -34.86 2.21
CA LEU A 378 -12.44 -35.15 3.57
C LEU A 378 -13.97 -35.37 3.68
N THR A 379 -14.77 -34.54 3.00
CA THR A 379 -16.23 -34.68 2.98
C THR A 379 -16.65 -36.00 2.36
N ARG A 380 -16.02 -36.44 1.26
CA ARG A 380 -16.30 -37.75 0.63
C ARG A 380 -15.94 -38.91 1.56
N ALA A 381 -14.77 -38.86 2.21
CA ALA A 381 -14.38 -39.89 3.17
C ALA A 381 -15.36 -39.96 4.36
N PHE A 382 -15.82 -38.81 4.83
CA PHE A 382 -16.78 -38.72 5.93
C PHE A 382 -18.17 -39.25 5.53
N ARG A 383 -18.59 -39.00 4.30
CA ARG A 383 -19.83 -39.56 3.70
C ARG A 383 -19.75 -41.08 3.64
N GLN A 384 -18.65 -41.64 3.16
CA GLN A 384 -18.44 -43.10 3.13
C GLN A 384 -18.50 -43.72 4.53
N MET A 385 -17.90 -43.10 5.51
CA MET A 385 -17.93 -43.55 6.91
C MET A 385 -19.36 -43.53 7.49
N ARG A 386 -20.14 -42.45 7.23
CA ARG A 386 -21.54 -42.35 7.63
C ARG A 386 -22.36 -43.45 7.04
N ASP A 387 -22.23 -43.70 5.74
CA ASP A 387 -23.02 -44.71 5.00
C ASP A 387 -22.65 -46.11 5.50
N TYR A 388 -21.40 -46.39 5.76
CA TYR A 388 -20.96 -47.64 6.36
C TYR A 388 -21.56 -47.84 7.77
N LEU A 389 -21.51 -46.83 8.64
CA LEU A 389 -22.09 -46.92 9.98
C LEU A 389 -23.60 -47.13 9.93
N LYS A 390 -24.32 -46.47 9.01
CA LYS A 390 -25.76 -46.65 8.82
C LYS A 390 -26.10 -48.09 8.43
N LEU A 391 -25.36 -48.66 7.48
CA LEU A 391 -25.52 -50.05 7.07
C LEU A 391 -25.22 -51.03 8.21
N TYR A 392 -24.15 -50.77 8.95
CA TYR A 392 -23.71 -51.62 10.06
C TYR A 392 -24.73 -51.63 11.21
N ILE A 393 -25.29 -50.47 11.56
CA ILE A 393 -26.30 -50.34 12.62
C ILE A 393 -27.59 -51.04 12.19
N ASN A 394 -28.00 -50.91 10.91
CA ASN A 394 -29.19 -51.59 10.38
C ASN A 394 -28.98 -53.11 10.39
N ASP A 395 -27.83 -53.63 10.01
CA ASP A 395 -27.52 -55.08 10.03
C ASP A 395 -27.51 -55.61 11.49
N LEU A 396 -26.92 -54.87 12.43
CA LEU A 396 -26.95 -55.20 13.85
C LEU A 396 -28.38 -55.24 14.39
N SER A 397 -29.19 -54.26 14.03
CA SER A 397 -30.60 -54.17 14.44
C SER A 397 -31.40 -55.35 13.88
N ALA A 398 -31.21 -55.69 12.59
CA ALA A 398 -31.84 -56.84 11.98
C ALA A 398 -31.46 -58.13 12.71
N LYS A 399 -30.18 -58.38 12.97
CA LYS A 399 -29.68 -59.55 13.71
C LYS A 399 -30.19 -59.61 15.15
N ALA A 400 -30.30 -58.47 15.83
CA ALA A 400 -30.73 -58.41 17.24
C ALA A 400 -32.23 -58.65 17.42
N TYR A 401 -33.06 -58.30 16.41
CA TYR A 401 -34.52 -58.34 16.54
C TYR A 401 -35.23 -59.33 15.65
N THR A 402 -34.52 -60.17 14.91
CA THR A 402 -35.12 -61.20 14.02
C THR A 402 -34.86 -62.60 14.59
N ASP A 403 -35.81 -63.50 14.49
CA ASP A 403 -35.65 -64.93 14.80
C ASP A 403 -35.00 -65.64 13.58
N ALA A 404 -33.85 -66.26 13.82
CA ALA A 404 -32.99 -66.83 12.77
C ALA A 404 -33.67 -68.01 12.03
N MET A 405 -34.60 -68.73 12.68
CA MET A 405 -35.26 -69.92 12.08
C MET A 405 -36.46 -69.55 11.27
N THR A 406 -37.30 -68.63 11.74
CA THR A 406 -38.58 -68.29 11.11
C THR A 406 -38.57 -66.99 10.33
N GLY A 407 -37.55 -66.15 10.51
CA GLY A 407 -37.43 -64.85 9.82
C GLY A 407 -38.37 -63.75 10.37
N VAL A 408 -39.28 -64.06 11.26
CA VAL A 408 -40.12 -63.06 11.92
C VAL A 408 -39.37 -62.39 13.09
N LYS A 409 -40.01 -61.40 13.70
CA LYS A 409 -39.38 -60.71 14.83
C LYS A 409 -39.24 -61.63 16.04
N ASN A 410 -38.15 -61.49 16.79
CA ASN A 410 -37.86 -62.34 17.95
C ASN A 410 -38.52 -61.77 19.26
N LYS A 411 -38.32 -62.46 20.37
CA LYS A 411 -38.82 -62.08 21.71
C LYS A 411 -38.34 -60.71 22.13
N GLY A 412 -37.09 -60.34 21.83
CA GLY A 412 -36.57 -59.01 22.13
C GLY A 412 -37.33 -57.90 21.40
N ALA A 413 -37.65 -58.13 20.11
CA ALA A 413 -38.50 -57.23 19.33
C ALA A 413 -39.93 -57.14 19.87
N PHE A 414 -40.48 -58.26 20.38
CA PHE A 414 -41.80 -58.26 21.03
C PHE A 414 -41.80 -57.42 22.29
N THR A 415 -40.85 -57.64 23.21
CA THR A 415 -40.70 -56.83 24.42
C THR A 415 -40.60 -55.33 24.11
N ALA A 416 -39.74 -54.95 23.15
CA ALA A 416 -39.60 -53.54 22.70
C ALA A 416 -40.91 -52.97 22.09
N CYS A 417 -41.73 -53.85 21.47
CA CYS A 417 -43.04 -53.46 20.92
C CYS A 417 -44.03 -53.18 22.07
N ILE A 418 -44.08 -54.06 23.07
CA ILE A 418 -44.94 -53.89 24.27
C ILE A 418 -44.54 -52.64 25.06
N ASP A 419 -43.24 -52.43 25.32
CA ASP A 419 -42.74 -51.23 25.98
C ASP A 419 -43.09 -49.93 25.24
N ARG A 420 -43.21 -49.98 23.90
CA ARG A 420 -43.64 -48.84 23.10
C ARG A 420 -45.15 -48.60 23.25
N LEU A 421 -45.94 -49.62 23.33
CA LEU A 421 -47.37 -49.51 23.60
C LEU A 421 -47.62 -48.97 24.99
N ASP A 422 -46.89 -49.43 26.01
CA ASP A 422 -46.98 -48.94 27.37
C ASP A 422 -46.65 -47.43 27.47
N ARG A 423 -45.63 -47.00 26.74
CA ARG A 423 -45.29 -45.56 26.66
C ARG A 423 -46.38 -44.73 25.97
N ALA A 424 -46.93 -45.25 24.86
CA ALA A 424 -48.02 -44.58 24.17
C ALA A 424 -49.32 -44.50 24.99
N MET A 425 -49.53 -45.42 25.91
CA MET A 425 -50.66 -45.37 26.89
C MET A 425 -50.43 -44.37 28.01
N GLY A 426 -49.18 -44.07 28.35
CA GLY A 426 -48.79 -43.17 29.46
C GLY A 426 -48.60 -41.71 29.10
N GLU A 427 -48.64 -41.31 27.82
CA GLU A 427 -48.44 -39.91 27.38
C GLU A 427 -49.71 -39.10 27.66
N GLU A 428 -49.64 -38.21 28.68
CA GLU A 428 -50.65 -37.19 28.95
C GLU A 428 -50.84 -36.27 27.75
N GLY A 429 -52.01 -36.36 27.09
CA GLY A 429 -52.37 -35.45 25.99
C GLY A 429 -52.80 -36.12 24.70
N GLN A 430 -52.81 -37.46 24.60
CA GLN A 430 -53.45 -38.13 23.46
C GLN A 430 -54.99 -38.19 23.62
N VAL A 431 -55.67 -37.76 22.59
CA VAL A 431 -57.15 -37.66 22.57
C VAL A 431 -57.82 -39.01 22.58
N GLU A 432 -57.15 -40.11 22.17
CA GLU A 432 -57.64 -41.47 22.19
C GLU A 432 -56.52 -42.48 22.55
N ALA A 433 -56.83 -43.40 23.46
CA ALA A 433 -55.94 -44.52 23.78
C ALA A 433 -55.68 -45.38 22.54
N PRO A 434 -54.46 -45.94 22.35
CA PRO A 434 -54.15 -46.72 21.14
C PRO A 434 -55.02 -47.97 21.08
N ALA A 435 -55.84 -48.11 20.03
CA ALA A 435 -56.62 -49.31 19.76
C ALA A 435 -55.71 -50.44 19.24
N PHE A 436 -55.54 -51.48 20.05
CA PHE A 436 -54.77 -52.66 19.68
C PHE A 436 -55.32 -53.93 20.30
N ALA A 437 -54.99 -55.06 19.67
CA ALA A 437 -55.22 -56.38 20.24
C ALA A 437 -53.96 -57.21 20.14
N ILE A 438 -53.83 -58.19 21.01
CA ILE A 438 -52.70 -59.13 21.00
C ILE A 438 -53.27 -60.55 20.77
N VAL A 439 -52.70 -61.27 19.83
CA VAL A 439 -53.00 -62.65 19.60
C VAL A 439 -51.78 -63.48 19.95
N ILE A 440 -51.90 -64.42 20.87
CA ILE A 440 -50.88 -65.42 21.20
C ILE A 440 -51.25 -66.76 20.52
N PHE A 441 -50.23 -67.33 19.95
CA PHE A 441 -50.32 -68.63 19.29
C PHE A 441 -49.39 -69.64 19.91
N ASP A 442 -49.81 -70.88 20.06
CA ASP A 442 -48.97 -72.00 20.53
C ASP A 442 -49.09 -73.17 19.54
N CYS A 443 -47.96 -73.60 19.03
CA CYS A 443 -47.88 -74.72 18.11
C CYS A 443 -48.02 -76.03 18.90
N ASN A 444 -49.19 -76.63 18.84
CA ASN A 444 -49.51 -77.78 19.62
C ASN A 444 -48.68 -79.02 19.26
N GLN A 445 -48.29 -79.82 20.26
CA GLN A 445 -47.58 -81.09 20.11
C GLN A 445 -46.22 -80.99 19.42
N LEU A 446 -45.58 -79.89 19.35
CA LEU A 446 -44.25 -79.73 18.75
C LEU A 446 -43.22 -80.72 19.32
N LYS A 447 -43.23 -80.93 20.64
CA LYS A 447 -42.36 -81.91 21.30
C LYS A 447 -42.59 -83.32 20.72
N ARG A 448 -43.88 -83.74 20.51
CA ARG A 448 -44.20 -85.03 19.97
C ARG A 448 -43.78 -85.20 18.47
N VAL A 449 -43.87 -84.09 17.71
CA VAL A 449 -43.35 -84.07 16.33
C VAL A 449 -41.84 -84.25 16.37
N ASN A 450 -41.11 -83.48 17.22
CA ASN A 450 -39.66 -83.59 17.39
C ASN A 450 -39.25 -85.02 17.79
N ASP A 451 -39.88 -85.55 18.86
CA ASP A 451 -39.53 -86.85 19.41
C ASP A 451 -39.78 -88.02 18.43
N ARG A 452 -40.77 -87.86 17.52
CA ARG A 452 -41.18 -88.95 16.62
C ARG A 452 -40.53 -88.83 15.21
N TYR A 453 -40.33 -87.59 14.73
CA TYR A 453 -39.92 -87.37 13.30
C TYR A 453 -38.62 -86.53 13.23
N GLY A 454 -38.05 -86.22 14.34
CA GLY A 454 -36.80 -85.44 14.46
C GLY A 454 -36.99 -83.94 14.40
N HIS A 455 -35.95 -83.19 14.86
CA HIS A 455 -36.01 -81.72 14.96
C HIS A 455 -36.24 -81.03 13.60
N ASN A 456 -35.75 -81.58 12.50
CA ASN A 456 -35.99 -80.98 11.17
C ASN A 456 -37.49 -80.98 10.82
N ALA A 457 -38.24 -82.02 11.23
CA ALA A 457 -39.71 -82.04 11.02
C ALA A 457 -40.42 -81.00 11.88
N GLY A 458 -39.94 -80.78 13.12
CA GLY A 458 -40.45 -79.73 14.01
C GLY A 458 -40.14 -78.31 13.53
N ASP A 459 -38.96 -78.13 12.94
CA ASP A 459 -38.59 -76.86 12.34
C ASP A 459 -39.48 -76.51 11.13
N LEU A 460 -39.73 -77.48 10.26
CA LEU A 460 -40.70 -77.36 9.10
C LEU A 460 -42.11 -77.03 9.59
N TYR A 461 -42.58 -77.71 10.66
CA TYR A 461 -43.88 -77.47 11.29
C TYR A 461 -43.96 -76.01 11.79
N LEU A 462 -42.95 -75.50 12.54
CA LEU A 462 -42.89 -74.16 13.02
C LEU A 462 -42.82 -73.13 11.88
N GLN A 463 -42.02 -73.38 10.87
CA GLN A 463 -41.95 -72.50 9.69
C GLN A 463 -43.30 -72.46 8.91
N LYS A 464 -44.00 -73.58 8.78
CA LYS A 464 -45.30 -73.58 8.15
C LYS A 464 -46.36 -72.85 8.96
N ALA A 465 -46.41 -73.04 10.29
CA ALA A 465 -47.26 -72.27 11.20
C ALA A 465 -46.98 -70.78 11.12
N CYS A 466 -45.69 -70.38 11.22
CA CYS A 466 -45.26 -68.99 11.09
C CYS A 466 -45.70 -68.40 9.74
N ARG A 467 -45.48 -69.08 8.62
CA ARG A 467 -45.88 -68.60 7.29
C ARG A 467 -47.42 -68.38 7.20
N LEU A 468 -48.22 -69.28 7.76
CA LEU A 468 -49.67 -69.11 7.80
C LEU A 468 -50.11 -67.93 8.65
N ILE A 469 -49.48 -67.70 9.82
CA ILE A 469 -49.70 -66.52 10.67
C ILE A 469 -49.39 -65.27 9.89
N CYS A 470 -48.20 -65.17 9.26
CA CYS A 470 -47.83 -64.03 8.44
C CYS A 470 -48.73 -63.76 7.22
N GLN A 471 -49.31 -64.79 6.63
CA GLN A 471 -50.23 -64.64 5.50
C GLN A 471 -51.63 -64.17 5.87
N VAL A 472 -52.03 -64.39 7.11
CA VAL A 472 -53.33 -63.92 7.64
C VAL A 472 -53.24 -62.57 8.25
N TYR A 473 -52.14 -62.28 8.95
CA TYR A 473 -51.89 -61.03 9.62
C TYR A 473 -50.77 -60.22 8.96
N ASP A 474 -50.93 -59.98 7.65
CA ASP A 474 -49.85 -59.39 6.81
C ASP A 474 -49.57 -57.93 7.07
N HIS A 475 -50.52 -57.17 7.68
CA HIS A 475 -50.36 -55.78 8.09
C HIS A 475 -49.93 -55.64 9.56
N SER A 476 -49.71 -56.73 10.26
CA SER A 476 -49.34 -56.74 11.69
C SER A 476 -48.01 -57.43 11.94
N PRO A 477 -47.17 -56.89 12.83
CA PRO A 477 -45.90 -57.52 13.16
C PRO A 477 -46.12 -58.88 13.85
N VAL A 478 -45.51 -59.93 13.30
CA VAL A 478 -45.46 -61.26 13.88
C VAL A 478 -44.17 -61.45 14.63
N PHE A 479 -44.26 -62.01 15.81
CA PHE A 479 -43.17 -62.26 16.71
C PHE A 479 -43.09 -63.71 17.11
N ARG A 480 -41.89 -64.29 17.20
CA ARG A 480 -41.67 -65.57 17.90
C ARG A 480 -41.21 -65.30 19.31
N ILE A 481 -42.05 -65.58 20.32
CA ILE A 481 -41.83 -65.21 21.74
C ILE A 481 -41.33 -66.39 22.58
N GLY A 482 -41.45 -67.60 22.09
CA GLY A 482 -41.02 -68.83 22.74
C GLY A 482 -40.58 -69.88 21.73
N GLY A 483 -40.28 -71.10 22.14
CA GLY A 483 -39.91 -72.20 21.27
C GLY A 483 -40.99 -72.53 20.26
N ASP A 484 -42.25 -72.64 20.69
CA ASP A 484 -43.46 -73.01 19.96
C ASP A 484 -44.52 -71.90 19.97
N GLU A 485 -44.15 -70.69 20.56
CA GLU A 485 -45.11 -69.61 20.76
C GLU A 485 -44.82 -68.42 19.81
N PHE A 486 -45.89 -67.92 19.20
CA PHE A 486 -45.91 -66.74 18.38
C PHE A 486 -46.87 -65.69 18.95
N ALA A 487 -46.60 -64.45 18.70
CA ALA A 487 -47.47 -63.34 19.04
C ALA A 487 -47.66 -62.42 17.84
N VAL A 488 -48.84 -61.84 17.72
CA VAL A 488 -49.15 -60.79 16.77
C VAL A 488 -49.76 -59.61 17.48
N VAL A 489 -49.29 -58.42 17.18
CA VAL A 489 -49.86 -57.18 17.73
C VAL A 489 -50.69 -56.52 16.64
N LEU A 490 -52.02 -56.59 16.79
CA LEU A 490 -52.97 -56.03 15.85
C LEU A 490 -53.16 -54.53 16.08
N GLN A 491 -52.98 -53.74 15.05
CA GLN A 491 -53.26 -52.31 15.08
C GLN A 491 -53.95 -51.93 13.75
N ARG A 492 -54.57 -50.75 13.72
CA ARG A 492 -55.21 -50.20 12.49
C ARG A 492 -56.19 -51.20 11.85
N GLU A 493 -56.03 -51.46 10.55
CA GLU A 493 -56.89 -52.29 9.75
C GLU A 493 -57.02 -53.72 10.31
N ASP A 494 -55.94 -54.37 10.70
CA ASP A 494 -55.99 -55.72 11.29
C ASP A 494 -56.67 -55.71 12.68
N TYR A 495 -56.60 -54.60 13.42
CA TYR A 495 -57.36 -54.44 14.66
C TYR A 495 -58.89 -54.38 14.40
N GLU A 496 -59.27 -53.59 13.40
CA GLU A 496 -60.69 -53.47 13.00
C GLU A 496 -61.25 -54.84 12.50
N ASN A 497 -60.46 -55.56 11.75
CA ASN A 497 -60.83 -56.86 11.16
C ASN A 497 -60.48 -58.09 12.06
N ARG A 498 -60.09 -57.88 13.32
CA ARG A 498 -59.47 -58.88 14.21
C ARG A 498 -60.29 -60.21 14.31
N GLU A 499 -61.64 -60.16 14.41
CA GLU A 499 -62.45 -61.31 14.51
C GLU A 499 -62.51 -62.08 13.17
N ALA A 500 -62.59 -61.38 12.06
CA ALA A 500 -62.54 -61.97 10.72
C ALA A 500 -61.19 -62.64 10.46
N LEU A 501 -60.07 -62.01 10.86
CA LEU A 501 -58.72 -62.59 10.74
C LEU A 501 -58.58 -63.88 11.58
N MET A 502 -59.12 -63.87 12.79
CA MET A 502 -59.14 -65.10 13.60
C MET A 502 -59.96 -66.26 12.93
N ALA A 503 -61.11 -65.97 12.34
CA ALA A 503 -61.90 -66.93 11.63
C ALA A 503 -61.17 -67.42 10.37
N GLU A 504 -60.57 -66.52 9.63
CA GLU A 504 -59.78 -66.81 8.42
C GLU A 504 -58.57 -67.69 8.74
N PHE A 505 -57.84 -67.42 9.85
CA PHE A 505 -56.74 -68.29 10.29
C PHE A 505 -57.22 -69.73 10.57
N LYS A 506 -58.33 -69.86 11.29
CA LYS A 506 -58.91 -71.20 11.54
C LYS A 506 -59.30 -71.90 10.24
N ARG A 507 -59.91 -71.17 9.34
CA ARG A 507 -60.34 -71.74 8.02
C ARG A 507 -59.10 -72.19 7.22
N ARG A 508 -58.09 -71.30 7.02
CA ARG A 508 -56.85 -71.61 6.27
C ARG A 508 -56.09 -72.75 6.92
N SER A 509 -56.00 -72.80 8.24
CA SER A 509 -55.31 -73.85 8.99
C SER A 509 -56.02 -75.21 8.69
N GLY A 510 -57.39 -75.25 8.66
CA GLY A 510 -58.15 -76.43 8.28
C GLY A 510 -57.91 -76.86 6.85
N ASP A 511 -57.93 -75.88 5.91
CA ASP A 511 -57.69 -76.13 4.47
C ASP A 511 -56.26 -76.67 4.19
N GLU A 512 -55.26 -76.14 4.92
CA GLU A 512 -53.90 -76.65 4.82
C GLU A 512 -53.71 -78.03 5.46
N ASN A 513 -54.43 -78.31 6.51
CA ASN A 513 -54.40 -79.66 7.14
C ASN A 513 -55.02 -80.77 6.27
N VAL A 514 -56.04 -80.46 5.47
CA VAL A 514 -56.60 -81.39 4.50
C VAL A 514 -55.59 -81.72 3.37
N LYS A 515 -54.74 -80.81 3.02
CA LYS A 515 -53.68 -80.99 2.00
C LYS A 515 -52.38 -81.62 2.53
N ALA A 516 -52.26 -81.75 3.83
CA ALA A 516 -51.05 -82.24 4.50
C ALA A 516 -50.86 -83.75 4.14
N VAL A 517 -49.71 -84.10 3.58
CA VAL A 517 -49.32 -85.46 3.29
C VAL A 517 -48.62 -86.08 4.48
N GLN A 518 -47.86 -85.28 5.22
CA GLN A 518 -47.09 -85.77 6.38
C GLN A 518 -47.72 -85.21 7.67
N PRO A 519 -47.67 -85.97 8.78
CA PRO A 519 -48.27 -85.51 10.05
C PRO A 519 -47.69 -84.17 10.58
N TRP A 520 -46.45 -83.86 10.31
CA TRP A 520 -45.84 -82.57 10.70
C TRP A 520 -46.11 -81.40 9.79
N GLU A 521 -46.81 -81.62 8.70
CA GLU A 521 -47.33 -80.59 7.79
C GLU A 521 -48.68 -80.05 8.26
N GLN A 522 -49.32 -80.69 9.20
CA GLN A 522 -50.59 -80.25 9.78
C GLN A 522 -50.33 -79.08 10.73
N VAL A 523 -50.94 -77.92 10.46
CA VAL A 523 -50.83 -76.73 11.31
C VAL A 523 -51.89 -76.87 12.40
N ASN A 524 -51.44 -77.35 13.57
CA ASN A 524 -52.24 -77.48 14.76
C ASN A 524 -51.83 -76.47 15.78
N VAL A 525 -52.52 -75.33 15.83
CA VAL A 525 -52.16 -74.16 16.64
C VAL A 525 -53.31 -73.74 17.52
N SER A 526 -53.06 -73.60 18.80
CA SER A 526 -53.99 -72.95 19.73
C SER A 526 -53.75 -71.47 19.72
N MET A 527 -54.78 -70.65 19.72
CA MET A 527 -54.71 -69.22 19.72
C MET A 527 -55.67 -68.58 20.71
N GLY A 528 -55.24 -67.40 21.26
CA GLY A 528 -56.08 -66.59 22.10
C GLY A 528 -55.85 -65.12 21.79
N MET A 529 -56.91 -64.36 21.65
CA MET A 529 -56.88 -62.93 21.39
C MET A 529 -57.43 -62.13 22.59
N ALA A 530 -56.76 -61.10 22.96
CA ALA A 530 -57.28 -60.10 23.91
C ALA A 530 -57.17 -58.70 23.29
N VAL A 531 -58.24 -57.94 23.45
CA VAL A 531 -58.34 -56.53 23.03
C VAL A 531 -57.98 -55.65 24.21
N PHE A 532 -57.22 -54.57 23.95
CA PHE A 532 -56.98 -53.55 24.97
C PHE A 532 -58.28 -52.86 25.38
N GLU A 533 -58.58 -52.82 26.69
CA GLU A 533 -59.78 -52.23 27.29
C GLU A 533 -59.38 -50.99 28.08
N PRO A 534 -59.62 -49.76 27.56
CA PRO A 534 -59.32 -48.55 28.32
C PRO A 534 -60.05 -48.52 29.68
N GLY A 535 -59.30 -48.15 30.73
CA GLY A 535 -59.80 -48.09 32.13
C GLY A 535 -59.81 -49.46 32.85
N LYS A 536 -59.45 -50.55 32.17
CA LYS A 536 -59.26 -51.87 32.77
C LYS A 536 -57.79 -52.31 32.70
N ASP A 537 -57.17 -52.08 31.58
CA ASP A 537 -55.75 -52.43 31.36
C ASP A 537 -54.88 -51.18 31.64
N GLU A 538 -53.97 -51.27 32.61
CA GLU A 538 -52.98 -50.22 32.89
C GLU A 538 -51.73 -50.36 32.00
N LYS A 539 -51.43 -51.56 31.54
CA LYS A 539 -50.25 -51.90 30.70
C LYS A 539 -50.61 -52.87 29.62
N ALA A 540 -49.91 -52.73 28.46
CA ALA A 540 -50.06 -53.70 27.36
C ALA A 540 -49.65 -55.12 27.76
N GLY A 541 -48.78 -55.30 28.77
CA GLY A 541 -48.47 -56.59 29.37
C GLY A 541 -49.67 -57.30 30.01
N GLU A 542 -50.70 -56.61 30.46
CA GLU A 542 -51.92 -57.18 30.97
C GLU A 542 -52.78 -57.79 29.85
N VAL A 543 -52.81 -57.12 28.70
CA VAL A 543 -53.43 -57.63 27.46
C VAL A 543 -52.71 -58.89 26.99
N VAL A 544 -51.37 -58.93 27.03
CA VAL A 544 -50.58 -60.14 26.71
C VAL A 544 -50.98 -61.28 27.62
N THR A 545 -51.05 -61.04 28.95
CA THR A 545 -51.41 -62.04 29.93
C THR A 545 -52.80 -62.59 29.69
N ARG A 546 -53.73 -61.72 29.33
CA ARG A 546 -55.13 -62.11 29.06
C ARG A 546 -55.25 -62.93 27.74
N ALA A 547 -54.48 -62.53 26.73
CA ALA A 547 -54.38 -63.28 25.45
C ALA A 547 -53.80 -64.67 25.67
N ASP A 548 -52.77 -64.81 26.48
CA ASP A 548 -52.13 -66.07 26.86
C ASP A 548 -53.12 -67.01 27.60
N GLN A 549 -53.86 -66.44 28.57
CA GLN A 549 -54.87 -67.18 29.31
C GLN A 549 -56.00 -67.75 28.35
N LEU A 550 -56.37 -66.97 27.34
CA LEU A 550 -57.35 -67.38 26.36
C LEU A 550 -56.78 -68.46 25.44
N MET A 551 -55.55 -68.32 25.01
CA MET A 551 -54.82 -69.34 24.23
C MET A 551 -54.72 -70.66 25.03
N TYR A 552 -54.33 -70.55 26.32
CA TYR A 552 -54.22 -71.74 27.17
C TYR A 552 -55.60 -72.49 27.35
N LYS A 553 -56.69 -71.72 27.53
CA LYS A 553 -58.03 -72.32 27.54
C LYS A 553 -58.35 -73.08 26.24
N ALA A 554 -58.04 -72.48 25.07
CA ALA A 554 -58.21 -73.10 23.76
C ALA A 554 -57.38 -74.39 23.63
N LYS A 555 -56.12 -74.37 24.15
CA LYS A 555 -55.21 -75.54 24.15
C LYS A 555 -55.73 -76.66 25.01
N ARG A 556 -56.39 -76.41 26.12
CA ARG A 556 -57.01 -77.44 26.96
C ARG A 556 -58.23 -78.09 26.27
N GLN A 557 -59.05 -77.32 25.60
CA GLN A 557 -60.19 -77.82 24.84
C GLN A 557 -59.79 -78.71 23.70
N SER A 558 -58.70 -78.38 22.98
CA SER A 558 -58.19 -79.21 21.87
C SER A 558 -57.52 -80.53 22.30
N ARG A 559 -57.22 -80.71 23.61
CA ARG A 559 -56.66 -81.93 24.18
C ARG A 559 -57.77 -82.94 24.62
N THR A 560 -59.00 -82.46 24.72
CA THR A 560 -60.14 -83.26 25.26
C THR A 560 -61.00 -83.84 24.13
N VAL A 561 -60.74 -83.46 22.91
CA VAL A 561 -61.32 -84.03 21.67
C VAL A 561 -60.24 -84.89 21.03
#